data_27c561cadc5d1d90ff4ce8bf0f5a5624
#
_entry.id   27c561cadc5d1d90ff4ce8bf0f5a5624
#
_cell.length_a   1.000
_cell.length_b   1.000
_cell.length_c   1.000
_cell.angle_alpha   90.00
_cell.angle_beta   90.00
_cell.angle_gamma   90.00
#
_symmetry.space_group_name_H-M   'P 1'
#
loop_
_entity.id
_entity.type
_entity.pdbx_description
1 polymer ?
#
loop_
_entity_poly.entity_id
_entity_poly.type
_entity_poly.pdbx_seq_one_letter_code
_entity_poly.pdbx_strand_id
1 'polypeptide(L)'
;HIPMIIKWPGKQSGIADGGFHYNLDLAPTLADLFGVAKPADWDGESYAATLNDGAVCGRDSLVISQQAHVCQRSARFGDWLYIRTIHDGFHLFDREMLYNLKNDPYEKKDVKAEHPEKCAEGAKIILDWQEEMMKKSEYAVDPMWTVMREGGPFHAPQSALRDYIPRLEATGRADGAE
;
A
#
# COMPACT_ATOMS: atom_id res chain seq x y z
N HIS A 1 9.79 -1.41 -0.59
CA HIS A 1 10.61 -0.81 0.47
C HIS A 1 11.39 0.37 -0.11
N ILE A 2 11.23 1.55 0.49
CA ILE A 2 11.91 2.79 0.07
C ILE A 2 12.94 3.12 1.16
N PRO A 3 14.26 3.04 0.88
CA PRO A 3 15.27 3.45 1.85
C PRO A 3 15.21 4.97 2.05
N MET A 4 15.28 5.42 3.31
CA MET A 4 15.32 6.83 3.67
C MET A 4 16.48 7.09 4.63
N ILE A 5 17.31 8.07 4.33
CA ILE A 5 18.40 8.53 5.18
C ILE A 5 18.23 10.04 5.36
N ILE A 6 18.13 10.48 6.61
CA ILE A 6 17.95 11.89 6.95
C ILE A 6 19.15 12.39 7.75
N LYS A 7 19.73 13.51 7.32
CA LYS A 7 20.73 14.26 8.07
C LYS A 7 20.14 15.65 8.38
N TRP A 8 19.98 15.95 9.65
CA TRP A 8 19.45 17.24 10.10
C TRP A 8 20.38 17.89 11.14
N PRO A 9 20.80 19.15 10.95
CA PRO A 9 21.72 19.81 11.89
C PRO A 9 21.13 19.91 13.30
N GLY A 10 21.93 19.58 14.31
CA GLY A 10 21.53 19.66 15.72
C GLY A 10 20.52 18.61 16.18
N LYS A 11 20.30 17.57 15.38
CA LYS A 11 19.43 16.44 15.73
C LYS A 11 20.23 15.17 15.99
N GLN A 12 19.57 14.14 16.48
CA GLN A 12 20.16 12.84 16.74
C GLN A 12 20.81 12.24 15.47
N SER A 13 21.84 11.45 15.64
CA SER A 13 22.53 10.77 14.54
C SER A 13 22.77 9.30 14.88
N GLY A 14 22.90 8.48 13.85
CA GLY A 14 23.16 7.02 14.00
C GLY A 14 21.98 6.23 14.51
N ILE A 15 20.77 6.75 14.40
CA ILE A 15 19.52 6.07 14.78
C ILE A 15 18.97 5.33 13.59
N ALA A 16 18.51 4.10 13.79
CA ALA A 16 17.69 3.35 12.86
C ALA A 16 16.27 3.28 13.43
N ASP A 17 15.31 3.90 12.75
CA ASP A 17 13.89 3.76 13.07
C ASP A 17 13.33 2.55 12.35
N GLY A 18 12.82 1.57 13.10
CA GLY A 18 12.20 0.35 12.59
C GLY A 18 10.67 0.44 12.48
N GLY A 19 10.08 1.60 12.76
CA GLY A 19 8.63 1.84 12.64
C GLY A 19 8.16 1.81 11.19
N PHE A 20 6.86 1.61 11.00
CA PHE A 20 6.26 1.68 9.67
C PHE A 20 5.90 3.11 9.30
N HIS A 21 6.48 3.58 8.20
CA HIS A 21 6.26 4.93 7.68
C HIS A 21 5.84 4.90 6.21
N TYR A 22 4.97 5.83 5.84
CA TYR A 22 4.75 6.17 4.44
C TYR A 22 5.72 7.27 4.00
N ASN A 23 6.00 7.38 2.72
CA ASN A 23 6.76 8.51 2.19
C ASN A 23 6.01 9.86 2.37
N LEU A 24 4.68 9.83 2.47
CA LEU A 24 3.86 11.01 2.76
C LEU A 24 4.07 11.58 4.18
N ASP A 25 4.71 10.81 5.08
CA ASP A 25 5.05 11.26 6.44
C ASP A 25 6.21 12.27 6.46
N LEU A 26 6.94 12.37 5.37
CA LEU A 26 8.06 13.32 5.27
C LEU A 26 7.59 14.77 5.36
N ALA A 27 6.51 15.13 4.68
CA ALA A 27 6.01 16.50 4.67
C ALA A 27 5.58 16.99 6.06
N PRO A 28 4.74 16.27 6.85
CA PRO A 28 4.43 16.66 8.22
C PRO A 28 5.66 16.66 9.15
N THR A 29 6.63 15.76 8.92
CA THR A 29 7.88 15.77 9.68
C THR A 29 8.67 17.05 9.44
N LEU A 30 8.77 17.51 8.19
CA LEU A 30 9.42 18.77 7.87
C LEU A 30 8.65 19.97 8.46
N ALA A 31 7.32 19.95 8.40
CA ALA A 31 6.50 20.99 9.02
C ALA A 31 6.80 21.13 10.52
N ASP A 32 6.84 20.02 11.25
CA ASP A 32 7.18 20.02 12.68
C ASP A 32 8.61 20.52 12.94
N LEU A 33 9.58 20.08 12.14
CA LEU A 33 10.98 20.50 12.30
C LEU A 33 11.19 22.00 12.03
N PHE A 34 10.37 22.59 11.16
CA PHE A 34 10.37 24.03 10.88
C PHE A 34 9.44 24.85 11.78
N GLY A 35 8.67 24.20 12.66
CA GLY A 35 7.69 24.87 13.51
C GLY A 35 6.50 25.43 12.73
N VAL A 36 6.14 24.82 11.60
CA VAL A 36 5.02 25.19 10.75
C VAL A 36 3.83 24.27 11.06
N ALA A 37 2.64 24.82 11.17
CA ALA A 37 1.43 24.04 11.39
C ALA A 37 1.15 23.11 10.18
N LYS A 38 0.94 21.83 10.45
CA LYS A 38 0.50 20.87 9.45
C LYS A 38 -0.94 21.18 9.01
N PRO A 39 -1.25 21.22 7.71
CA PRO A 39 -2.63 21.25 7.22
C PRO A 39 -3.46 20.06 7.75
N ALA A 40 -4.74 20.33 8.05
CA ALA A 40 -5.61 19.33 8.69
C ALA A 40 -5.98 18.15 7.77
N ASP A 41 -5.90 18.36 6.46
CA ASP A 41 -6.21 17.40 5.40
C ASP A 41 -5.03 16.48 5.01
N TRP A 42 -3.88 16.62 5.68
CA TRP A 42 -2.74 15.74 5.45
C TRP A 42 -2.89 14.42 6.23
N ASP A 43 -2.87 13.30 5.55
CA ASP A 43 -2.92 11.96 6.14
C ASP A 43 -1.58 11.50 6.75
N GLY A 44 -0.48 12.17 6.41
CA GLY A 44 0.84 11.83 6.92
C GLY A 44 1.00 12.10 8.42
N GLU A 45 1.83 11.29 9.06
CA GLU A 45 2.21 11.42 10.48
C GLU A 45 3.68 11.78 10.61
N SER A 46 3.96 12.73 11.50
CA SER A 46 5.32 13.18 11.73
C SER A 46 6.12 12.16 12.54
N TYR A 47 7.35 11.90 12.11
CA TYR A 47 8.36 11.17 12.87
C TYR A 47 9.49 12.10 13.39
N ALA A 48 9.20 13.38 13.57
CA ALA A 48 10.16 14.35 14.11
C ALA A 48 10.71 13.95 15.49
N ALA A 49 9.94 13.19 16.30
CA ALA A 49 10.40 12.68 17.58
C ALA A 49 11.60 11.73 17.43
N THR A 50 11.66 10.91 16.38
CA THR A 50 12.84 10.09 16.09
C THR A 50 14.09 10.94 15.89
N LEU A 51 13.97 12.05 15.15
CA LEU A 51 15.08 12.98 14.91
C LEU A 51 15.47 13.79 16.14
N ASN A 52 14.50 14.17 16.96
CA ASN A 52 14.72 14.99 18.16
C ASN A 52 15.32 14.16 19.30
N ASP A 53 14.71 13.05 19.62
CA ASP A 53 14.91 12.34 20.88
C ASP A 53 15.35 10.87 20.68
N GLY A 54 15.41 10.41 19.43
CA GLY A 54 15.69 9.00 19.11
C GLY A 54 14.53 8.05 19.40
N ALA A 55 13.34 8.57 19.58
CA ALA A 55 12.16 7.74 19.80
C ALA A 55 11.81 6.97 18.54
N VAL A 56 11.50 5.67 18.67
CA VAL A 56 10.93 4.91 17.57
C VAL A 56 9.49 5.37 17.38
N CYS A 57 9.19 5.84 16.19
CA CYS A 57 7.86 6.27 15.78
C CYS A 57 7.31 5.30 14.73
N GLY A 58 6.10 5.53 14.28
CA GLY A 58 5.49 4.79 13.19
C GLY A 58 4.19 4.11 13.57
N ARG A 59 3.63 3.45 12.59
CA ARG A 59 2.34 2.76 12.69
C ARG A 59 2.55 1.28 13.00
N ASP A 60 1.52 0.63 13.54
CA ASP A 60 1.51 -0.82 13.75
C ASP A 60 1.36 -1.57 12.41
N SER A 61 0.77 -0.92 11.42
CA SER A 61 0.58 -1.47 10.08
C SER A 61 0.56 -0.39 9.00
N LEU A 62 0.83 -0.81 7.75
CA LEU A 62 0.63 0.02 6.56
C LEU A 62 -0.35 -0.66 5.62
N VAL A 63 -1.24 0.12 5.01
CA VAL A 63 -2.05 -0.33 3.87
C VAL A 63 -1.52 0.33 2.60
N ILE A 64 -1.20 -0.49 1.61
CA ILE A 64 -0.58 -0.06 0.37
C ILE A 64 -1.48 -0.46 -0.79
N SER A 65 -1.77 0.49 -1.68
CA SER A 65 -2.57 0.25 -2.88
C SER A 65 -1.70 0.37 -4.13
N GLN A 66 -1.86 -0.56 -5.06
CA GLN A 66 -1.25 -0.52 -6.38
C GLN A 66 -2.34 -0.60 -7.45
N GLN A 67 -2.28 0.28 -8.44
CA GLN A 67 -3.30 0.40 -9.48
C GLN A 67 -2.70 0.65 -10.87
N ALA A 68 -1.38 0.48 -11.05
CA ALA A 68 -0.70 0.79 -12.30
C ALA A 68 -0.73 -0.37 -13.31
N HIS A 69 -0.27 -1.56 -12.92
CA HIS A 69 -0.25 -2.77 -13.75
C HIS A 69 -1.21 -3.84 -13.27
N VAL A 70 -1.51 -3.80 -11.99
CA VAL A 70 -2.45 -4.67 -11.29
C VAL A 70 -3.27 -3.81 -10.34
N CYS A 71 -4.43 -4.28 -9.93
CA CYS A 71 -5.19 -3.66 -8.86
C CYS A 71 -5.07 -4.53 -7.61
N GLN A 72 -4.24 -4.07 -6.68
CA GLN A 72 -3.96 -4.78 -5.43
C GLN A 72 -4.04 -3.83 -4.25
N ARG A 73 -4.46 -4.38 -3.11
CA ARG A 73 -4.33 -3.72 -1.80
C ARG A 73 -3.65 -4.67 -0.85
N SER A 74 -2.66 -4.20 -0.12
CA SER A 74 -1.87 -5.02 0.78
C SER A 74 -1.82 -4.41 2.17
N ALA A 75 -1.60 -5.27 3.17
CA ALA A 75 -1.30 -4.90 4.55
C ALA A 75 0.10 -5.38 4.92
N ARG A 76 0.95 -4.46 5.41
CA ARG A 76 2.25 -4.74 6.02
C ARG A 76 2.09 -4.61 7.54
N PHE A 77 2.32 -5.68 8.30
CA PHE A 77 2.16 -5.69 9.75
C PHE A 77 3.13 -6.71 10.39
N GLY A 78 3.77 -6.32 11.48
CA GLY A 78 4.84 -7.12 12.08
C GLY A 78 5.83 -7.60 11.03
N ASP A 79 6.07 -8.91 10.93
CA ASP A 79 6.94 -9.53 9.91
C ASP A 79 6.18 -9.93 8.63
N TRP A 80 4.90 -9.60 8.51
CA TRP A 80 4.02 -10.12 7.47
C TRP A 80 3.68 -9.09 6.41
N LEU A 81 3.53 -9.57 5.18
CA LEU A 81 2.93 -8.85 4.05
C LEU A 81 1.79 -9.71 3.49
N TYR A 82 0.57 -9.22 3.66
CA TYR A 82 -0.62 -9.78 3.04
C TYR A 82 -1.00 -8.97 1.82
N ILE A 83 -1.28 -9.63 0.69
CA ILE A 83 -1.67 -8.98 -0.56
C ILE A 83 -3.02 -9.51 -1.02
N ARG A 84 -3.96 -8.60 -1.26
CA ARG A 84 -5.24 -8.88 -1.91
C ARG A 84 -5.20 -8.42 -3.34
N THR A 85 -5.27 -9.36 -4.28
CA THR A 85 -5.42 -9.07 -5.70
C THR A 85 -6.89 -8.92 -6.04
N ILE A 86 -7.25 -7.75 -6.55
CA ILE A 86 -8.62 -7.40 -6.95
C ILE A 86 -8.75 -7.59 -8.46
N HIS A 87 -7.74 -7.14 -9.20
CA HIS A 87 -7.58 -7.36 -10.63
C HIS A 87 -6.10 -7.58 -10.92
N ASP A 88 -5.79 -8.70 -11.54
CA ASP A 88 -4.40 -9.12 -11.83
C ASP A 88 -3.82 -8.53 -13.12
N GLY A 89 -4.59 -7.69 -13.84
CA GLY A 89 -4.21 -7.20 -15.15
C GLY A 89 -4.07 -8.38 -16.12
N PHE A 90 -2.87 -8.59 -16.60
CA PHE A 90 -2.46 -9.75 -17.40
C PHE A 90 -1.41 -10.61 -16.68
N HIS A 91 -1.19 -10.37 -15.39
CA HIS A 91 -0.37 -11.21 -14.54
C HIS A 91 -1.20 -12.33 -13.93
N LEU A 92 -0.57 -13.47 -13.67
CA LEU A 92 -1.22 -14.62 -13.04
C LEU A 92 -0.99 -14.59 -11.51
N PHE A 93 -1.44 -13.51 -10.87
CA PHE A 93 -1.39 -13.43 -9.42
C PHE A 93 -2.58 -14.14 -8.77
N ASP A 94 -2.31 -14.84 -7.69
CA ASP A 94 -3.36 -15.39 -6.84
C ASP A 94 -4.20 -14.26 -6.23
N ARG A 95 -5.45 -14.59 -5.92
CA ARG A 95 -6.37 -13.65 -5.27
C ARG A 95 -5.88 -13.17 -3.92
N GLU A 96 -5.15 -14.00 -3.22
CA GLU A 96 -4.52 -13.71 -1.94
C GLU A 96 -3.10 -14.28 -1.94
N MET A 97 -2.18 -13.53 -1.36
CA MET A 97 -0.81 -13.96 -1.14
C MET A 97 -0.36 -13.50 0.24
N LEU A 98 0.48 -14.29 0.90
CA LEU A 98 1.04 -13.98 2.21
C LEU A 98 2.53 -14.30 2.24
N TYR A 99 3.32 -13.35 2.71
CA TYR A 99 4.77 -13.49 2.83
C TYR A 99 5.23 -13.18 4.26
N ASN A 100 6.21 -13.95 4.75
CA ASN A 100 6.92 -13.66 5.98
C ASN A 100 8.24 -12.98 5.63
N LEU A 101 8.29 -11.65 5.68
CA LEU A 101 9.43 -10.86 5.22
C LEU A 101 10.69 -11.00 6.09
N LYS A 102 10.55 -11.51 7.31
CA LYS A 102 11.71 -11.83 8.16
C LYS A 102 12.48 -13.02 7.61
N ASN A 103 11.78 -14.03 7.14
CA ASN A 103 12.38 -15.29 6.66
C ASN A 103 12.53 -15.29 5.12
N ASP A 104 11.73 -14.49 4.44
CA ASP A 104 11.69 -14.38 2.98
C ASP A 104 11.55 -12.90 2.55
N PRO A 105 12.64 -12.11 2.65
CA PRO A 105 12.62 -10.68 2.32
C PRO A 105 12.43 -10.40 0.82
N TYR A 106 12.44 -11.43 -0.02
CA TYR A 106 12.27 -11.33 -1.46
C TYR A 106 10.91 -11.88 -1.96
N GLU A 107 10.00 -12.21 -1.04
CA GLU A 107 8.62 -12.60 -1.38
C GLU A 107 8.54 -13.77 -2.38
N LYS A 108 9.40 -14.79 -2.18
CA LYS A 108 9.51 -15.93 -3.09
C LYS A 108 8.56 -17.09 -2.74
N LYS A 109 8.17 -17.19 -1.46
CA LYS A 109 7.36 -18.28 -0.96
C LYS A 109 6.05 -17.75 -0.38
N ASP A 110 4.95 -17.97 -1.09
CA ASP A 110 3.61 -17.72 -0.56
C ASP A 110 3.26 -18.75 0.52
N VAL A 111 3.01 -18.28 1.74
CA VAL A 111 2.73 -19.11 2.90
C VAL A 111 1.27 -19.00 3.38
N LYS A 112 0.37 -18.50 2.54
CA LYS A 112 -1.05 -18.32 2.89
C LYS A 112 -1.74 -19.60 3.38
N ALA A 113 -1.39 -20.76 2.83
CA ALA A 113 -1.95 -22.02 3.24
C ALA A 113 -1.46 -22.50 4.61
N GLU A 114 -0.25 -22.07 4.99
CA GLU A 114 0.38 -22.40 6.28
C GLU A 114 -0.12 -21.47 7.39
N HIS A 115 -0.57 -20.25 7.05
CA HIS A 115 -0.93 -19.18 8.00
C HIS A 115 -2.26 -18.48 7.66
N PRO A 116 -3.39 -19.20 7.59
CA PRO A 116 -4.68 -18.61 7.25
C PRO A 116 -5.12 -17.53 8.25
N GLU A 117 -4.71 -17.63 9.52
CA GLU A 117 -4.98 -16.63 10.54
C GLU A 117 -4.30 -15.28 10.22
N LYS A 118 -3.11 -15.31 9.62
CA LYS A 118 -2.41 -14.09 9.17
C LYS A 118 -3.05 -13.48 7.92
N CYS A 119 -3.61 -14.31 7.06
CA CYS A 119 -4.43 -13.81 5.95
C CYS A 119 -5.67 -13.09 6.47
N ALA A 120 -6.37 -13.66 7.45
CA ALA A 120 -7.54 -13.03 8.07
C ALA A 120 -7.18 -11.72 8.78
N GLU A 121 -6.04 -11.66 9.49
CA GLU A 121 -5.52 -10.45 10.14
C GLU A 121 -5.22 -9.37 9.10
N GLY A 122 -4.50 -9.69 8.04
CA GLY A 122 -4.18 -8.74 6.96
C GLY A 122 -5.42 -8.22 6.23
N ALA A 123 -6.39 -9.10 5.96
CA ALA A 123 -7.66 -8.72 5.36
C ALA A 123 -8.46 -7.77 6.26
N LYS A 124 -8.46 -8.03 7.58
CA LYS A 124 -9.10 -7.15 8.56
C LYS A 124 -8.45 -5.77 8.61
N ILE A 125 -7.11 -5.70 8.61
CA ILE A 125 -6.37 -4.43 8.58
C ILE A 125 -6.78 -3.60 7.35
N ILE A 126 -6.87 -4.22 6.18
CA ILE A 126 -7.30 -3.53 4.96
C ILE A 126 -8.73 -3.01 5.09
N LEU A 127 -9.64 -3.81 5.64
CA LEU A 127 -11.05 -3.44 5.80
C LEU A 127 -11.22 -2.29 6.79
N ASP A 128 -10.59 -2.37 7.96
CA ASP A 128 -10.65 -1.34 9.00
C ASP A 128 -10.08 -0.01 8.47
N TRP A 129 -8.93 -0.07 7.78
CA TRP A 129 -8.33 1.09 7.14
C TRP A 129 -9.24 1.70 6.08
N GLN A 130 -9.85 0.87 5.23
CA GLN A 130 -10.77 1.35 4.19
C GLN A 130 -11.99 2.05 4.80
N GLU A 131 -12.56 1.49 5.86
CA GLU A 131 -13.67 2.09 6.59
C GLU A 131 -13.27 3.45 7.17
N GLU A 132 -12.09 3.55 7.79
CA GLU A 132 -11.59 4.80 8.35
C GLU A 132 -11.36 5.86 7.27
N MET A 133 -10.72 5.49 6.17
CA MET A 133 -10.44 6.42 5.06
C MET A 133 -11.74 6.90 4.40
N MET A 134 -12.72 6.03 4.22
CA MET A 134 -14.00 6.42 3.64
C MET A 134 -14.81 7.37 4.54
N LYS A 135 -14.70 7.25 5.86
CA LYS A 135 -15.31 8.21 6.80
C LYS A 135 -14.75 9.61 6.70
N LYS A 136 -13.47 9.74 6.29
CA LYS A 136 -12.74 11.01 6.15
C LYS A 136 -12.75 11.55 4.73
N SER A 137 -13.07 10.72 3.74
CA SER A 137 -12.98 11.04 2.32
C SER A 137 -14.07 12.02 1.89
N GLU A 138 -13.71 12.97 1.03
CA GLU A 138 -14.66 13.81 0.30
C GLU A 138 -15.31 13.06 -0.87
N TYR A 139 -14.77 11.90 -1.25
CA TYR A 139 -15.34 11.08 -2.34
C TYR A 139 -16.42 10.15 -1.81
N ALA A 140 -17.49 10.01 -2.55
CA ALA A 140 -18.60 9.12 -2.21
C ALA A 140 -18.24 7.63 -2.32
N VAL A 141 -17.16 7.31 -3.03
CA VAL A 141 -16.73 5.93 -3.34
C VAL A 141 -15.21 5.84 -3.28
N ASP A 142 -14.69 4.75 -2.72
CA ASP A 142 -13.26 4.45 -2.78
C ASP A 142 -12.79 4.47 -4.26
N PRO A 143 -11.79 5.30 -4.64
CA PRO A 143 -11.31 5.42 -6.01
C PRO A 143 -10.88 4.08 -6.64
N MET A 144 -10.46 3.11 -5.82
CA MET A 144 -10.13 1.77 -6.30
C MET A 144 -11.34 1.04 -6.91
N TRP A 145 -12.56 1.32 -6.44
CA TRP A 145 -13.79 0.75 -7.02
C TRP A 145 -14.01 1.18 -8.47
N THR A 146 -13.64 2.41 -8.82
CA THR A 146 -13.67 2.87 -10.21
C THR A 146 -12.75 2.03 -11.08
N VAL A 147 -11.49 1.85 -10.66
CA VAL A 147 -10.52 1.00 -11.37
C VAL A 147 -11.01 -0.43 -11.52
N MET A 148 -11.61 -1.00 -10.46
CA MET A 148 -12.19 -2.35 -10.52
C MET A 148 -13.34 -2.47 -11.52
N ARG A 149 -14.22 -1.47 -11.55
CA ARG A 149 -15.37 -1.45 -12.47
C ARG A 149 -14.96 -1.26 -13.92
N GLU A 150 -13.91 -0.50 -14.17
CA GLU A 150 -13.34 -0.25 -15.49
C GLU A 150 -12.49 -1.42 -16.01
N GLY A 151 -12.27 -2.46 -15.21
CA GLY A 151 -11.55 -3.64 -15.64
C GLY A 151 -10.08 -3.67 -15.34
N GLY A 152 -9.64 -2.78 -14.46
CA GLY A 152 -8.25 -2.71 -14.02
C GLY A 152 -7.38 -1.79 -14.86
N PRO A 153 -6.15 -1.57 -14.42
CA PRO A 153 -5.22 -0.68 -15.09
C PRO A 153 -4.79 -1.23 -16.45
N PHE A 154 -4.72 -0.33 -17.41
CA PHE A 154 -4.35 -0.66 -18.78
C PHE A 154 -3.07 0.05 -19.18
N HIS A 155 -1.94 -0.64 -19.11
CA HIS A 155 -0.64 -0.19 -19.61
C HIS A 155 0.05 -1.30 -20.43
N ALA A 156 -0.77 -2.18 -21.03
CA ALA A 156 -0.22 -3.30 -21.77
C ALA A 156 0.38 -2.86 -23.11
N PRO A 157 1.54 -3.37 -23.50
CA PRO A 157 1.99 -3.27 -24.88
C PRO A 157 0.95 -3.94 -25.79
N GLN A 158 0.87 -3.52 -27.06
CA GLN A 158 -0.15 -4.03 -28.01
C GLN A 158 -0.22 -5.58 -28.08
N SER A 159 0.86 -6.28 -27.75
CA SER A 159 0.88 -7.74 -27.67
C SER A 159 0.01 -8.31 -26.55
N ALA A 160 -0.15 -7.57 -25.45
CA ALA A 160 -1.00 -7.96 -24.33
C ALA A 160 -2.47 -7.59 -24.54
N LEU A 161 -2.77 -6.66 -25.45
CA LEU A 161 -4.15 -6.34 -25.88
C LEU A 161 -4.86 -7.59 -26.38
N ARG A 162 -4.15 -8.45 -27.12
CA ARG A 162 -4.70 -9.68 -27.68
C ARG A 162 -5.27 -10.62 -26.61
N ASP A 163 -4.67 -10.62 -25.42
CA ASP A 163 -5.12 -11.47 -24.32
C ASP A 163 -6.10 -10.72 -23.40
N TYR A 164 -6.05 -9.41 -23.39
CA TYR A 164 -6.90 -8.55 -22.57
C TYR A 164 -8.30 -8.35 -23.18
N ILE A 165 -8.38 -8.16 -24.50
CA ILE A 165 -9.65 -7.99 -25.21
C ILE A 165 -10.63 -9.15 -24.96
N PRO A 166 -10.25 -10.45 -25.16
CA PRO A 166 -11.13 -11.56 -24.85
C PRO A 166 -11.59 -11.60 -23.39
N ARG A 167 -10.77 -11.09 -22.47
CA ARG A 167 -11.12 -11.00 -21.06
C ARG A 167 -12.13 -9.90 -20.77
N LEU A 168 -12.03 -8.75 -21.44
CA LEU A 168 -13.04 -7.69 -21.36
C LEU A 168 -14.38 -8.20 -21.88
N GLU A 169 -14.41 -8.86 -23.00
CA GLU A 169 -15.61 -9.45 -23.58
C GLU A 169 -16.23 -10.51 -22.66
N ALA A 170 -15.42 -11.44 -22.12
CA ALA A 170 -15.87 -12.48 -21.21
C ALA A 170 -16.44 -11.94 -19.88
N THR A 171 -16.07 -10.72 -19.48
CA THR A 171 -16.53 -10.04 -18.26
C THR A 171 -17.62 -9.01 -18.51
N GLY A 172 -18.21 -8.97 -19.74
CA GLY A 172 -19.30 -8.07 -20.11
C GLY A 172 -18.87 -6.60 -20.27
N ARG A 173 -17.63 -6.36 -20.64
CA ARG A 173 -17.03 -5.03 -20.84
C ARG A 173 -16.53 -4.85 -22.27
N ALA A 174 -17.27 -5.38 -23.24
CA ALA A 174 -16.93 -5.33 -24.66
C ALA A 174 -16.73 -3.91 -25.19
N ASP A 175 -17.49 -2.93 -24.66
CA ASP A 175 -17.36 -1.52 -25.03
C ASP A 175 -15.98 -0.92 -24.75
N GLY A 176 -15.20 -1.55 -23.85
CA GLY A 176 -13.82 -1.19 -23.56
C GLY A 176 -12.79 -1.91 -24.45
N ALA A 177 -13.23 -2.75 -25.37
CA ALA A 177 -12.37 -3.53 -26.26
C ALA A 177 -12.20 -2.86 -27.65
N GLU A 178 -12.98 -1.82 -27.95
CA GLU A 178 -12.87 -0.99 -29.14
C GLU A 178 -11.83 0.13 -28.93
#